data_a141c75b13d9807202438dc12c35a1b0
#
_entry.id   a141c75b13d9807202438dc12c35a1b0
#
_cell.length_a   1.000
_cell.length_b   1.000
_cell.length_c   1.000
_cell.angle_alpha   90.00
_cell.angle_beta   90.00
_cell.angle_gamma   90.00
#
_symmetry.space_group_name_H-M   'P 1'
#
loop_
_entity.id
_entity.type
_entity.pdbx_description
1 polymer ?
#
loop_
_entity_poly.entity_id
_entity_poly.type
_entity_poly.pdbx_seq_one_letter_code
_entity_poly.pdbx_strand_id
1 'polypeptide(L)'
;GKVYVGIAGQSLRTIRNTEVRHLEEETKVSQELIDTLMDSNRMAPIVGYQILGVVPQEYKVGLDLTIDPVGVQTDHIEGRFLNIIARNSVKQNIVQCFEQATIGIAEDSEDLIAPLVLAEAILTPSEKRSGCVLVDFGADTTTILIYRNNILRHLAVIPLGGNNITKDICSQQIEEEDAEALKIKFGKAYVEPTEEYDENKIFSLDNKCSIQAQLLEDIVEARTNEILDNIANQIILSGYENNLMAGAILTGGASNINKLEEAFSKRTKIQKIRLAKETQYVIKGSELPKDGSYNTLMALLAAGKENCCLAIPEVITPEPIKEIGRKDIEGQLFTMDGESVEEIRKQEELQRQRAKEAALAAE
;
A
#
# COMPACT_ATOMS: atom_id res chain seq x y z
N GLY A 1 -17.33 -13.41 -4.08
CA GLY A 1 -16.82 -12.36 -3.19
C GLY A 1 -16.18 -11.23 -3.99
N LYS A 2 -16.01 -10.08 -3.35
CA LYS A 2 -15.28 -8.93 -3.89
C LYS A 2 -13.82 -8.98 -3.45
N VAL A 3 -12.91 -8.29 -4.14
CA VAL A 3 -11.50 -8.18 -3.77
C VAL A 3 -11.07 -6.72 -3.67
N TYR A 4 -10.11 -6.43 -2.80
CA TYR A 4 -9.45 -5.14 -2.76
C TYR A 4 -8.27 -5.12 -3.71
N VAL A 5 -8.18 -4.08 -4.54
CA VAL A 5 -7.15 -3.93 -5.56
C VAL A 5 -6.41 -2.62 -5.35
N GLY A 6 -5.09 -2.69 -5.25
CA GLY A 6 -4.23 -1.52 -5.17
C GLY A 6 -3.48 -1.29 -6.48
N ILE A 7 -3.51 -0.05 -6.98
CA ILE A 7 -2.77 0.34 -8.19
C ILE A 7 -1.31 0.62 -7.82
N ALA A 8 -0.40 -0.05 -8.51
CA ALA A 8 1.05 0.15 -8.43
C ALA A 8 1.69 0.02 -9.82
N GLY A 9 3.00 0.12 -9.93
CA GLY A 9 3.77 -0.18 -11.13
C GLY A 9 4.59 0.98 -11.67
N GLN A 10 5.39 0.68 -12.70
CA GLN A 10 6.46 1.54 -13.21
C GLN A 10 6.01 2.91 -13.74
N SER A 11 4.76 3.05 -14.17
CA SER A 11 4.24 4.31 -14.70
C SER A 11 3.74 5.28 -13.64
N LEU A 12 3.65 4.82 -12.38
CA LEU A 12 3.16 5.61 -11.26
C LEU A 12 4.19 6.65 -10.84
N ARG A 13 3.82 7.92 -10.86
CA ARG A 13 4.66 9.03 -10.45
C ARG A 13 3.82 10.26 -10.11
N THR A 14 4.47 11.25 -9.52
CA THR A 14 3.86 12.56 -9.27
C THR A 14 4.32 13.61 -10.26
N ILE A 15 3.39 14.50 -10.59
CA ILE A 15 3.66 15.75 -11.32
C ILE A 15 3.05 16.93 -10.56
N ARG A 16 3.68 18.09 -10.65
CA ARG A 16 3.15 19.32 -10.05
C ARG A 16 2.29 20.04 -11.08
N ASN A 17 1.17 20.57 -10.65
CA ASN A 17 0.31 21.44 -11.43
C ASN A 17 -0.15 22.62 -10.59
N THR A 18 -0.51 23.72 -11.26
CA THR A 18 -0.95 24.94 -10.62
C THR A 18 -2.23 25.42 -11.32
N GLU A 19 -3.27 25.63 -10.54
CA GLU A 19 -4.54 26.17 -11.00
C GLU A 19 -4.72 27.59 -10.44
N VAL A 20 -5.06 28.55 -11.30
CA VAL A 20 -5.28 29.94 -10.91
C VAL A 20 -6.72 30.32 -11.18
N ARG A 21 -7.36 30.95 -10.20
CA ARG A 21 -8.70 31.49 -10.34
C ARG A 21 -8.71 32.96 -9.97
N HIS A 22 -9.18 33.78 -10.89
CA HIS A 22 -9.50 35.19 -10.66
C HIS A 22 -10.96 35.30 -10.24
N LEU A 23 -11.22 36.13 -9.25
CA LEU A 23 -12.54 36.46 -8.75
C LEU A 23 -12.93 37.84 -9.22
N GLU A 24 -14.19 38.06 -9.54
CA GLU A 24 -14.65 39.37 -10.08
C GLU A 24 -14.57 40.49 -9.04
N GLU A 25 -14.68 40.12 -7.76
CA GLU A 25 -14.55 41.01 -6.60
C GLU A 25 -13.74 40.33 -5.50
N GLU A 26 -13.16 41.11 -4.58
CA GLU A 26 -12.55 40.60 -3.39
C GLU A 26 -13.57 39.78 -2.56
N THR A 27 -13.41 38.46 -2.52
CA THR A 27 -14.32 37.52 -1.88
C THR A 27 -13.57 36.68 -0.88
N LYS A 28 -14.28 36.20 0.16
CA LYS A 28 -13.71 35.22 1.08
C LYS A 28 -13.62 33.86 0.38
N VAL A 29 -12.44 33.26 0.42
CA VAL A 29 -12.23 31.91 -0.07
C VAL A 29 -13.18 30.94 0.67
N SER A 30 -14.02 30.27 -0.08
CA SER A 30 -14.93 29.23 0.45
C SER A 30 -14.38 27.82 0.20
N GLN A 31 -14.87 26.82 0.89
CA GLN A 31 -14.53 25.43 0.63
C GLN A 31 -14.95 25.01 -0.79
N GLU A 32 -16.10 25.48 -1.27
CA GLU A 32 -16.58 25.26 -2.64
C GLU A 32 -15.59 25.73 -3.71
N LEU A 33 -14.96 26.89 -3.49
CA LEU A 33 -13.93 27.41 -4.40
C LEU A 33 -12.70 26.49 -4.44
N ILE A 34 -12.28 25.98 -3.28
CA ILE A 34 -11.17 25.03 -3.19
C ILE A 34 -11.52 23.71 -3.90
N ASP A 35 -12.71 23.17 -3.68
CA ASP A 35 -13.18 21.96 -4.34
C ASP A 35 -13.25 22.15 -5.86
N THR A 36 -13.73 23.31 -6.33
CA THR A 36 -13.75 23.65 -7.76
C THR A 36 -12.34 23.71 -8.36
N LEU A 37 -11.35 24.25 -7.64
CA LEU A 37 -9.95 24.26 -8.08
C LEU A 37 -9.38 22.85 -8.17
N MET A 38 -9.68 21.99 -7.18
CA MET A 38 -9.26 20.60 -7.17
C MET A 38 -9.87 19.81 -8.34
N ASP A 39 -11.17 20.01 -8.60
CA ASP A 39 -11.86 19.34 -9.71
C ASP A 39 -11.34 19.82 -11.07
N SER A 40 -11.09 21.11 -11.22
CA SER A 40 -10.45 21.67 -12.42
C SER A 40 -9.09 21.03 -12.67
N ASN A 41 -8.26 20.93 -11.63
CA ASN A 41 -6.96 20.28 -11.70
C ASN A 41 -7.08 18.76 -12.02
N ARG A 42 -8.07 18.06 -11.46
CA ARG A 42 -8.31 16.64 -11.73
C ARG A 42 -8.71 16.36 -13.17
N MET A 43 -9.39 17.33 -13.81
CA MET A 43 -9.81 17.24 -15.21
C MET A 43 -8.74 17.71 -16.21
N ALA A 44 -7.58 18.18 -15.72
CA ALA A 44 -6.50 18.63 -16.59
C ALA A 44 -6.02 17.48 -17.50
N PRO A 45 -6.02 17.64 -18.83
CA PRO A 45 -5.67 16.56 -19.74
C PRO A 45 -4.16 16.28 -19.71
N ILE A 46 -3.79 15.02 -19.51
CA ILE A 46 -2.41 14.56 -19.57
C ILE A 46 -2.32 13.46 -20.63
N VAL A 47 -1.57 13.71 -21.68
CA VAL A 47 -1.49 12.80 -22.83
C VAL A 47 -0.95 11.43 -22.40
N GLY A 48 -1.76 10.38 -22.58
CA GLY A 48 -1.39 8.98 -22.28
C GLY A 48 -1.44 8.61 -20.80
N TYR A 49 -1.80 9.53 -19.91
CA TYR A 49 -1.88 9.31 -18.46
C TYR A 49 -3.22 9.77 -17.92
N GLN A 50 -3.59 9.18 -16.79
CA GLN A 50 -4.74 9.61 -15.98
C GLN A 50 -4.29 10.05 -14.59
N ILE A 51 -5.00 10.98 -14.00
CA ILE A 51 -4.81 11.40 -12.62
C ILE A 51 -5.56 10.41 -11.73
N LEU A 52 -4.83 9.69 -10.88
CA LEU A 52 -5.38 8.76 -9.90
C LEU A 52 -5.68 9.42 -8.57
N GLY A 53 -4.93 10.47 -8.22
CA GLY A 53 -5.09 11.20 -6.98
C GLY A 53 -4.53 12.62 -7.07
N VAL A 54 -5.12 13.53 -6.30
CA VAL A 54 -4.68 14.92 -6.19
C VAL A 54 -4.34 15.20 -4.74
N VAL A 55 -3.13 15.70 -4.51
CA VAL A 55 -2.65 16.09 -3.17
C VAL A 55 -2.42 17.59 -3.14
N PRO A 56 -3.27 18.37 -2.45
CA PRO A 56 -3.03 19.79 -2.27
C PRO A 56 -1.69 20.02 -1.58
N GLN A 57 -0.93 20.98 -2.08
CA GLN A 57 0.37 21.33 -1.52
C GLN A 57 0.30 22.63 -0.72
N GLU A 58 -0.02 23.69 -1.38
CA GLU A 58 -0.09 25.04 -0.84
C GLU A 58 -1.03 25.88 -1.70
N TYR A 59 -1.63 26.88 -1.11
CA TYR A 59 -2.40 27.91 -1.82
C TYR A 59 -1.71 29.25 -1.65
N LYS A 60 -1.62 29.99 -2.75
CA LYS A 60 -1.17 31.35 -2.73
C LYS A 60 -2.39 32.29 -2.83
N VAL A 61 -2.55 33.12 -1.82
CA VAL A 61 -3.65 34.06 -1.69
C VAL A 61 -3.03 35.48 -1.58
N GLY A 62 -3.14 36.26 -2.64
CA GLY A 62 -2.38 37.50 -2.72
C GLY A 62 -0.87 37.25 -2.74
N LEU A 63 -0.16 37.70 -1.70
CA LEU A 63 1.28 37.48 -1.54
C LEU A 63 1.62 36.35 -0.60
N ASP A 64 0.64 35.84 0.14
CA ASP A 64 0.87 34.85 1.20
C ASP A 64 0.66 33.42 0.70
N LEU A 65 1.49 32.51 1.23
CA LEU A 65 1.36 31.05 1.03
C LEU A 65 0.74 30.44 2.29
N THR A 66 -0.32 29.67 2.10
CA THR A 66 -1.01 28.98 3.20
C THR A 66 -1.41 27.56 2.79
N ILE A 67 -1.56 26.69 3.78
CA ILE A 67 -2.12 25.33 3.59
C ILE A 67 -3.64 25.38 3.69
N ASP A 68 -4.18 26.28 4.51
CA ASP A 68 -5.62 26.49 4.70
C ASP A 68 -6.01 27.91 4.30
N PRO A 69 -6.51 28.11 3.08
CA PRO A 69 -6.89 29.42 2.56
C PRO A 69 -8.33 29.82 2.92
N VAL A 70 -9.14 28.93 3.51
CA VAL A 70 -10.57 29.16 3.76
C VAL A 70 -10.77 30.38 4.68
N GLY A 71 -11.63 31.31 4.26
CA GLY A 71 -11.95 32.52 5.01
C GLY A 71 -11.03 33.70 4.73
N VAL A 72 -9.92 33.55 3.98
CA VAL A 72 -9.04 34.64 3.56
C VAL A 72 -9.72 35.41 2.46
N GLN A 73 -9.66 36.77 2.50
CA GLN A 73 -10.24 37.63 1.49
C GLN A 73 -9.21 37.89 0.37
N THR A 74 -9.63 37.70 -0.89
CA THR A 74 -8.75 37.87 -2.05
C THR A 74 -9.55 38.10 -3.34
N ASP A 75 -8.91 38.65 -4.32
CA ASP A 75 -9.38 38.76 -5.71
C ASP A 75 -8.84 37.65 -6.62
N HIS A 76 -7.82 36.89 -6.15
CA HIS A 76 -7.28 35.74 -6.88
C HIS A 76 -6.70 34.71 -5.94
N ILE A 77 -6.77 33.47 -6.36
CA ILE A 77 -6.18 32.31 -5.65
C ILE A 77 -5.41 31.44 -6.63
N GLU A 78 -4.23 30.99 -6.23
CA GLU A 78 -3.41 30.01 -6.93
C GLU A 78 -3.33 28.73 -6.06
N GLY A 79 -3.91 27.64 -6.54
CA GLY A 79 -3.79 26.32 -5.91
C GLY A 79 -2.63 25.54 -6.52
N ARG A 80 -1.70 25.05 -5.69
CA ARG A 80 -0.59 24.20 -6.09
C ARG A 80 -0.92 22.76 -5.72
N PHE A 81 -0.87 21.88 -6.69
CA PHE A 81 -1.27 20.49 -6.55
C PHE A 81 -0.14 19.54 -6.95
N LEU A 82 -0.07 18.42 -6.27
CA LEU A 82 0.72 17.27 -6.66
C LEU A 82 -0.23 16.20 -7.18
N ASN A 83 -0.21 15.95 -8.48
CA ASN A 83 -1.05 14.94 -9.12
C ASN A 83 -0.31 13.63 -9.18
N ILE A 84 -0.94 12.56 -8.69
CA ILE A 84 -0.45 11.20 -8.82
C ILE A 84 -1.02 10.65 -10.11
N ILE A 85 -0.15 10.29 -11.05
CA ILE A 85 -0.52 9.85 -12.39
C ILE A 85 -0.01 8.46 -12.69
N ALA A 86 -0.75 7.74 -13.54
CA ALA A 86 -0.32 6.49 -14.14
C ALA A 86 -0.79 6.43 -15.60
N ARG A 87 -0.19 5.54 -16.41
CA ARG A 87 -0.64 5.29 -17.78
C ARG A 87 -2.09 4.84 -17.77
N ASN A 88 -2.89 5.31 -18.74
CA ASN A 88 -4.30 4.96 -18.89
C ASN A 88 -4.54 3.44 -18.92
N SER A 89 -3.64 2.69 -19.54
CA SER A 89 -3.74 1.23 -19.64
C SER A 89 -3.68 0.49 -18.31
N VAL A 90 -3.09 1.06 -17.26
CA VAL A 90 -2.89 0.35 -15.99
C VAL A 90 -4.23 0.04 -15.34
N LYS A 91 -5.05 1.05 -15.08
CA LYS A 91 -6.38 0.86 -14.47
C LYS A 91 -7.30 0.04 -15.39
N GLN A 92 -7.28 0.33 -16.70
CA GLN A 92 -8.09 -0.42 -17.68
C GLN A 92 -7.75 -1.91 -17.71
N ASN A 93 -6.46 -2.26 -17.75
CA ASN A 93 -6.03 -3.66 -17.74
C ASN A 93 -6.42 -4.38 -16.45
N ILE A 94 -6.29 -3.74 -15.31
CA ILE A 94 -6.72 -4.30 -14.02
C ILE A 94 -8.21 -4.61 -14.05
N VAL A 95 -9.04 -3.63 -14.39
CA VAL A 95 -10.51 -3.80 -14.47
C VAL A 95 -10.87 -4.93 -15.43
N GLN A 96 -10.31 -4.94 -16.64
CA GLN A 96 -10.56 -6.00 -17.64
C GLN A 96 -10.16 -7.39 -17.15
N CYS A 97 -9.02 -7.52 -16.43
CA CYS A 97 -8.60 -8.80 -15.87
C CYS A 97 -9.63 -9.34 -14.87
N PHE A 98 -10.14 -8.51 -13.98
CA PHE A 98 -11.12 -8.90 -12.97
C PHE A 98 -12.50 -9.18 -13.59
N GLU A 99 -12.93 -8.40 -14.58
CA GLU A 99 -14.14 -8.64 -15.34
C GLU A 99 -14.08 -9.99 -16.08
N GLN A 100 -12.97 -10.30 -16.76
CA GLN A 100 -12.79 -11.58 -17.45
C GLN A 100 -12.75 -12.76 -16.47
N ALA A 101 -12.22 -12.57 -15.29
CA ALA A 101 -12.21 -13.57 -14.23
C ALA A 101 -13.55 -13.69 -13.49
N THR A 102 -14.53 -12.83 -13.79
CA THR A 102 -15.82 -12.74 -13.07
C THR A 102 -15.66 -12.52 -11.56
N ILE A 103 -14.64 -11.78 -11.18
CA ILE A 103 -14.36 -11.41 -9.78
C ILE A 103 -14.74 -9.94 -9.59
N GLY A 104 -15.63 -9.65 -8.63
CA GLY A 104 -16.01 -8.28 -8.30
C GLY A 104 -14.88 -7.53 -7.58
N ILE A 105 -14.65 -6.29 -7.99
CA ILE A 105 -13.77 -5.37 -7.26
C ILE A 105 -14.64 -4.63 -6.22
N ALA A 106 -14.11 -4.43 -5.01
CA ALA A 106 -14.79 -3.66 -4.00
C ALA A 106 -14.84 -2.18 -4.42
N GLU A 107 -16.00 -1.53 -4.30
CA GLU A 107 -16.21 -0.14 -4.74
C GLU A 107 -15.21 0.83 -4.12
N ASP A 108 -14.93 0.65 -2.81
CA ASP A 108 -13.96 1.46 -2.08
C ASP A 108 -12.49 1.25 -2.52
N SER A 109 -12.20 0.27 -3.35
CA SER A 109 -10.84 -0.04 -3.81
C SER A 109 -10.51 0.46 -5.21
N GLU A 110 -11.47 1.02 -5.94
CA GLU A 110 -11.25 1.41 -7.34
C GLU A 110 -10.12 2.43 -7.54
N ASP A 111 -9.79 3.22 -6.51
CA ASP A 111 -8.77 4.25 -6.54
C ASP A 111 -7.66 4.04 -5.47
N LEU A 112 -7.52 2.83 -4.90
CA LEU A 112 -6.46 2.57 -3.94
C LEU A 112 -5.08 2.58 -4.63
N ILE A 113 -4.27 3.56 -4.28
CA ILE A 113 -2.89 3.68 -4.72
C ILE A 113 -2.02 2.92 -3.71
N ALA A 114 -1.55 1.72 -4.06
CA ALA A 114 -0.88 0.81 -3.14
C ALA A 114 0.29 1.45 -2.36
N PRO A 115 1.19 2.26 -2.96
CA PRO A 115 2.23 2.94 -2.20
C PRO A 115 1.72 3.90 -1.13
N LEU A 116 0.58 4.58 -1.35
CA LEU A 116 0.01 5.47 -0.33
C LEU A 116 -0.55 4.69 0.85
N VAL A 117 -1.25 3.62 0.55
CA VAL A 117 -1.80 2.72 1.59
C VAL A 117 -0.68 2.09 2.41
N LEU A 118 0.41 1.68 1.76
CA LEU A 118 1.63 1.19 2.42
C LEU A 118 2.23 2.26 3.34
N ALA A 119 2.32 3.51 2.88
CA ALA A 119 2.84 4.62 3.68
C ALA A 119 1.97 4.90 4.92
N GLU A 120 0.64 4.77 4.81
CA GLU A 120 -0.26 4.87 5.97
C GLU A 120 -0.04 3.75 6.98
N ALA A 121 0.27 2.53 6.52
CA ALA A 121 0.47 1.37 7.37
C ALA A 121 1.85 1.33 8.06
N ILE A 122 2.85 2.02 7.51
CA ILE A 122 4.24 1.95 7.98
C ILE A 122 4.71 3.22 8.70
N LEU A 123 4.36 4.39 8.14
CA LEU A 123 4.88 5.67 8.63
C LEU A 123 4.08 6.18 9.83
N THR A 124 4.78 6.63 10.83
CA THR A 124 4.15 7.33 11.95
C THR A 124 3.81 8.78 11.58
N PRO A 125 2.79 9.40 12.22
CA PRO A 125 2.49 10.82 12.01
C PRO A 125 3.67 11.74 12.30
N SER A 126 4.54 11.38 13.23
CA SER A 126 5.75 12.14 13.56
C SER A 126 6.76 12.10 12.42
N GLU A 127 6.99 10.93 11.79
CA GLU A 127 7.87 10.79 10.63
C GLU A 127 7.37 11.60 9.45
N LYS A 128 6.08 11.50 9.11
CA LYS A 128 5.45 12.28 8.03
C LYS A 128 5.56 13.79 8.26
N ARG A 129 5.39 14.23 9.52
CA ARG A 129 5.48 15.65 9.89
C ARG A 129 6.91 16.16 9.79
N SER A 130 7.87 15.42 10.36
CA SER A 130 9.27 15.84 10.43
C SER A 130 9.98 15.79 9.08
N GLY A 131 9.44 15.02 8.14
CA GLY A 131 10.03 14.77 6.82
C GLY A 131 10.79 13.45 6.81
N CYS A 132 10.35 12.56 5.93
CA CYS A 132 10.95 11.24 5.73
C CYS A 132 10.86 10.81 4.26
N VAL A 133 11.74 9.88 3.90
CA VAL A 133 11.61 9.10 2.67
C VAL A 133 11.26 7.66 3.04
N LEU A 134 10.18 7.14 2.48
CA LEU A 134 9.84 5.72 2.49
C LEU A 134 10.31 5.10 1.19
N VAL A 135 11.06 4.02 1.28
CA VAL A 135 11.53 3.25 0.12
C VAL A 135 11.06 1.81 0.25
N ASP A 136 10.24 1.38 -0.70
CA ASP A 136 9.76 0.01 -0.82
C ASP A 136 10.59 -0.73 -1.88
N PHE A 137 11.48 -1.60 -1.43
CA PHE A 137 12.34 -2.43 -2.28
C PHE A 137 11.58 -3.70 -2.69
N GLY A 138 10.86 -3.61 -3.80
CA GLY A 138 10.12 -4.73 -4.37
C GLY A 138 10.99 -5.67 -5.20
N ALA A 139 10.35 -6.67 -5.83
CA ALA A 139 11.00 -7.62 -6.72
C ALA A 139 11.43 -6.97 -8.07
N ASP A 140 10.50 -6.31 -8.76
CA ASP A 140 10.75 -5.71 -10.07
C ASP A 140 10.82 -4.18 -10.05
N THR A 141 10.42 -3.56 -8.94
CA THR A 141 10.38 -2.10 -8.81
C THR A 141 10.80 -1.68 -7.42
N THR A 142 11.38 -0.47 -7.34
CA THR A 142 11.60 0.23 -6.07
C THR A 142 10.76 1.50 -6.06
N THR A 143 9.89 1.64 -5.06
CA THR A 143 8.99 2.77 -4.93
C THR A 143 9.47 3.74 -3.86
N ILE A 144 9.44 5.03 -4.16
CA ILE A 144 9.92 6.09 -3.29
C ILE A 144 8.77 7.06 -3.00
N LEU A 145 8.54 7.34 -1.71
CA LEU A 145 7.59 8.35 -1.26
C LEU A 145 8.31 9.31 -0.30
N ILE A 146 8.13 10.60 -0.51
CA ILE A 146 8.68 11.62 0.37
C ILE A 146 7.53 12.40 0.99
N TYR A 147 7.53 12.44 2.32
CA TYR A 147 6.57 13.19 3.12
C TYR A 147 7.25 14.35 3.85
N ARG A 148 6.55 15.48 3.97
CA ARG A 148 6.91 16.61 4.80
C ARG A 148 5.65 17.34 5.25
N ASN A 149 5.58 17.73 6.54
CA ASN A 149 4.40 18.36 7.14
C ASN A 149 3.11 17.57 6.98
N ASN A 150 3.19 16.25 7.07
CA ASN A 150 2.11 15.27 6.83
C ASN A 150 1.57 15.25 5.38
N ILE A 151 2.22 15.92 4.45
CA ILE A 151 1.81 16.01 3.04
C ILE A 151 2.80 15.20 2.20
N LEU A 152 2.27 14.41 1.26
CA LEU A 152 3.10 13.77 0.23
C LEU A 152 3.69 14.85 -0.67
N ARG A 153 5.01 14.84 -0.85
CA ARG A 153 5.75 15.80 -1.65
C ARG A 153 6.33 15.23 -2.94
N HIS A 154 6.53 13.93 -2.97
CA HIS A 154 7.04 13.21 -4.14
C HIS A 154 6.68 11.73 -4.08
N LEU A 155 6.36 11.16 -5.24
CA LEU A 155 6.24 9.72 -5.45
C LEU A 155 6.85 9.39 -6.80
N ALA A 156 7.74 8.39 -6.81
CA ALA A 156 8.33 7.86 -8.03
C ALA A 156 8.53 6.35 -7.91
N VAL A 157 8.50 5.66 -9.04
CA VAL A 157 8.77 4.23 -9.14
C VAL A 157 9.94 4.02 -10.07
N ILE A 158 11.00 3.40 -9.55
CA ILE A 158 12.18 2.99 -10.29
C ILE A 158 11.93 1.58 -10.83
N PRO A 159 12.12 1.31 -12.13
CA PRO A 159 11.89 -0.01 -12.74
C PRO A 159 13.06 -0.98 -12.49
N LEU A 160 13.57 -1.00 -11.27
CA LEU A 160 14.63 -1.88 -10.78
C LEU A 160 14.26 -2.38 -9.39
N GLY A 161 14.53 -3.65 -9.12
CA GLY A 161 14.25 -4.30 -7.84
C GLY A 161 15.11 -5.54 -7.62
N GLY A 162 14.77 -6.37 -6.66
CA GLY A 162 15.52 -7.56 -6.27
C GLY A 162 15.73 -8.58 -7.40
N ASN A 163 14.76 -8.71 -8.31
CA ASN A 163 14.86 -9.60 -9.48
C ASN A 163 15.95 -9.17 -10.47
N ASN A 164 16.31 -7.90 -10.52
CA ASN A 164 17.43 -7.46 -11.36
C ASN A 164 18.77 -8.01 -10.86
N ILE A 165 18.94 -8.09 -9.53
CA ILE A 165 20.13 -8.73 -8.92
C ILE A 165 20.15 -10.22 -9.25
N THR A 166 19.01 -10.91 -9.11
CA THR A 166 18.87 -12.33 -9.44
C THR A 166 19.22 -12.61 -10.90
N LYS A 167 18.71 -11.79 -11.84
CA LYS A 167 19.02 -11.89 -13.27
C LYS A 167 20.49 -11.69 -13.57
N ASP A 168 21.17 -10.78 -12.87
CA ASP A 168 22.61 -10.59 -13.03
C ASP A 168 23.40 -11.82 -12.56
N ILE A 169 22.99 -12.47 -11.47
CA ILE A 169 23.56 -13.73 -11.00
C ILE A 169 23.30 -14.85 -12.02
N CYS A 170 22.10 -14.92 -12.62
CA CYS A 170 21.76 -15.88 -13.69
C CYS A 170 22.69 -15.76 -14.91
N SER A 171 23.26 -14.57 -15.17
CA SER A 171 24.21 -14.38 -16.25
C SER A 171 25.47 -15.24 -16.11
N GLN A 172 25.74 -15.77 -14.91
CA GLN A 172 26.81 -16.72 -14.62
C GLN A 172 26.42 -18.18 -14.89
N GLN A 173 25.40 -18.43 -15.72
CA GLN A 173 24.86 -19.76 -16.06
C GLN A 173 24.29 -20.50 -14.86
N ILE A 174 23.71 -19.77 -13.92
CA ILE A 174 23.03 -20.26 -12.72
C ILE A 174 21.53 -20.17 -12.96
N GLU A 175 20.78 -21.19 -12.57
CA GLU A 175 19.31 -21.20 -12.65
C GLU A 175 18.68 -20.17 -11.71
N GLU A 176 17.49 -19.65 -12.07
CA GLU A 176 16.87 -18.52 -11.38
C GLU A 176 16.58 -18.83 -9.89
N GLU A 177 16.12 -20.05 -9.59
CA GLU A 177 15.86 -20.48 -8.21
C GLU A 177 17.14 -20.52 -7.37
N ASP A 178 18.24 -21.04 -7.93
CA ASP A 178 19.53 -21.11 -7.27
C ASP A 178 20.16 -19.70 -7.13
N ALA A 179 20.03 -18.86 -8.16
CA ALA A 179 20.49 -17.48 -8.12
C ALA A 179 19.78 -16.65 -7.03
N GLU A 180 18.47 -16.81 -6.90
CA GLU A 180 17.69 -16.19 -5.82
C GLU A 180 18.13 -16.68 -4.45
N ALA A 181 18.33 -17.99 -4.29
CA ALA A 181 18.80 -18.57 -3.03
C ALA A 181 20.21 -18.11 -2.66
N LEU A 182 21.14 -17.99 -3.64
CA LEU A 182 22.48 -17.44 -3.44
C LEU A 182 22.43 -15.98 -2.99
N LYS A 183 21.60 -15.16 -3.65
CA LYS A 183 21.36 -13.75 -3.28
C LYS A 183 20.87 -13.63 -1.85
N ILE A 184 19.84 -14.37 -1.48
CA ILE A 184 19.23 -14.30 -0.13
C ILE A 184 20.23 -14.76 0.94
N LYS A 185 20.97 -15.84 0.69
CA LYS A 185 21.83 -16.46 1.68
C LYS A 185 23.17 -15.75 1.85
N PHE A 186 23.76 -15.27 0.76
CA PHE A 186 25.14 -14.77 0.75
C PHE A 186 25.30 -13.34 0.22
N GLY A 187 24.27 -12.78 -0.45
CA GLY A 187 24.34 -11.45 -1.05
C GLY A 187 24.59 -10.36 -0.01
N LYS A 188 25.50 -9.43 -0.32
CA LYS A 188 25.80 -8.24 0.47
C LYS A 188 25.63 -6.99 -0.39
N ALA A 189 24.92 -6.00 0.09
CA ALA A 189 24.74 -4.70 -0.58
C ALA A 189 25.99 -3.82 -0.51
N TYR A 190 26.88 -4.12 0.41
CA TYR A 190 28.12 -3.41 0.64
C TYR A 190 29.20 -4.35 1.19
N VAL A 191 30.39 -4.29 0.61
CA VAL A 191 31.56 -5.02 1.08
C VAL A 191 32.57 -4.01 1.64
N GLU A 192 33.08 -4.25 2.85
CA GLU A 192 34.07 -3.36 3.44
C GLU A 192 35.43 -3.53 2.73
N PRO A 193 36.10 -2.43 2.33
CA PRO A 193 37.39 -2.51 1.66
C PRO A 193 38.50 -3.16 2.48
N THR A 194 38.27 -3.35 3.78
CA THR A 194 39.22 -3.95 4.74
C THR A 194 38.97 -5.45 4.96
N GLU A 195 37.91 -6.03 4.40
CA GLU A 195 37.72 -7.48 4.46
C GLU A 195 38.86 -8.14 3.65
N GLU A 196 39.65 -9.03 4.30
CA GLU A 196 40.68 -9.80 3.62
C GLU A 196 40.00 -10.70 2.56
N TYR A 197 40.35 -10.49 1.31
CA TYR A 197 39.82 -11.28 0.21
C TYR A 197 40.48 -12.68 0.22
N ASP A 198 39.66 -13.69 0.41
CA ASP A 198 40.04 -15.07 0.10
C ASP A 198 39.60 -15.39 -1.34
N GLU A 199 40.53 -15.30 -2.27
CA GLU A 199 40.32 -15.57 -3.70
C GLU A 199 39.76 -16.99 -3.96
N ASN A 200 39.96 -17.91 -3.03
CA ASN A 200 39.50 -19.30 -3.12
C ASN A 200 38.15 -19.56 -2.48
N LYS A 201 37.55 -18.54 -1.89
CA LYS A 201 36.25 -18.70 -1.21
C LYS A 201 35.14 -18.91 -2.23
N ILE A 202 34.39 -19.99 -2.06
CA ILE A 202 33.26 -20.36 -2.91
C ILE A 202 31.99 -20.42 -2.05
N PHE A 203 30.92 -19.81 -2.51
CA PHE A 203 29.58 -20.01 -1.98
C PHE A 203 28.90 -21.16 -2.70
N SER A 204 28.31 -22.08 -1.96
CA SER A 204 27.67 -23.28 -2.51
C SER A 204 26.30 -23.48 -1.88
N LEU A 205 25.35 -23.96 -2.68
CA LEU A 205 24.03 -24.42 -2.29
C LEU A 205 23.99 -25.95 -2.48
N ASP A 206 23.95 -26.70 -1.37
CA ASP A 206 23.69 -28.17 -1.31
C ASP A 206 24.36 -29.00 -2.42
N ASN A 207 25.59 -28.70 -2.80
CA ASN A 207 26.37 -29.31 -3.90
C ASN A 207 25.75 -29.23 -5.30
N LYS A 208 24.72 -28.40 -5.51
CA LYS A 208 24.07 -28.23 -6.82
C LYS A 208 24.67 -27.06 -7.60
N CYS A 209 24.88 -25.96 -6.93
CA CYS A 209 25.35 -24.74 -7.54
C CYS A 209 26.45 -24.11 -6.69
N SER A 210 27.45 -23.54 -7.33
CA SER A 210 28.53 -22.82 -6.66
C SER A 210 28.97 -21.60 -7.47
N ILE A 211 29.35 -20.54 -6.77
CA ILE A 211 29.87 -19.31 -7.35
C ILE A 211 31.04 -18.79 -6.51
N GLN A 212 32.02 -18.16 -7.15
CA GLN A 212 33.10 -17.49 -6.44
C GLN A 212 32.51 -16.38 -5.55
N ALA A 213 32.92 -16.33 -4.29
CA ALA A 213 32.32 -15.42 -3.30
C ALA A 213 32.46 -13.96 -3.72
N GLN A 214 33.64 -13.56 -4.18
CA GLN A 214 33.89 -12.20 -4.66
C GLN A 214 33.00 -11.84 -5.85
N LEU A 215 32.86 -12.72 -6.84
CA LEU A 215 32.03 -12.47 -8.00
C LEU A 215 30.54 -12.23 -7.62
N LEU A 216 30.02 -13.04 -6.69
CA LEU A 216 28.64 -12.83 -6.18
C LEU A 216 28.51 -11.49 -5.46
N GLU A 217 29.46 -11.17 -4.58
CA GLU A 217 29.46 -9.91 -3.82
C GLU A 217 29.55 -8.71 -4.78
N ASP A 218 30.43 -8.75 -5.77
CA ASP A 218 30.58 -7.69 -6.79
C ASP A 218 29.28 -7.48 -7.59
N ILE A 219 28.63 -8.57 -8.02
CA ILE A 219 27.35 -8.50 -8.75
C ILE A 219 26.27 -7.85 -7.89
N VAL A 220 26.10 -8.34 -6.66
CA VAL A 220 25.05 -7.84 -5.75
C VAL A 220 25.30 -6.39 -5.39
N GLU A 221 26.54 -6.02 -5.04
CA GLU A 221 26.92 -4.65 -4.71
C GLU A 221 26.70 -3.71 -5.89
N ALA A 222 27.16 -4.08 -7.10
CA ALA A 222 27.03 -3.25 -8.30
C ALA A 222 25.58 -2.92 -8.63
N ARG A 223 24.69 -3.94 -8.63
CA ARG A 223 23.27 -3.72 -8.92
C ARG A 223 22.56 -2.97 -7.81
N THR A 224 22.87 -3.27 -6.55
CA THR A 224 22.33 -2.53 -5.41
C THR A 224 22.73 -1.05 -5.49
N ASN A 225 24.00 -0.77 -5.80
CA ASN A 225 24.48 0.61 -5.98
C ASN A 225 23.73 1.36 -7.07
N GLU A 226 23.41 0.72 -8.20
CA GLU A 226 22.62 1.31 -9.27
C GLU A 226 21.19 1.68 -8.77
N ILE A 227 20.54 0.78 -8.02
CA ILE A 227 19.23 1.06 -7.42
C ILE A 227 19.35 2.25 -6.46
N LEU A 228 20.35 2.27 -5.59
CA LEU A 228 20.55 3.32 -4.60
C LEU A 228 20.89 4.67 -5.23
N ASP A 229 21.67 4.69 -6.32
CA ASP A 229 21.97 5.92 -7.06
C ASP A 229 20.69 6.51 -7.70
N ASN A 230 19.81 5.66 -8.23
CA ASN A 230 18.50 6.10 -8.72
C ASN A 230 17.62 6.65 -7.57
N ILE A 231 17.63 6.01 -6.40
CA ILE A 231 16.92 6.51 -5.22
C ILE A 231 17.48 7.89 -4.80
N ALA A 232 18.79 8.03 -4.68
CA ALA A 232 19.44 9.29 -4.34
C ALA A 232 19.07 10.39 -5.33
N ASN A 233 19.05 10.08 -6.63
CA ASN A 233 18.64 11.02 -7.67
C ASN A 233 17.17 11.44 -7.52
N GLN A 234 16.24 10.52 -7.22
CA GLN A 234 14.84 10.86 -6.95
C GLN A 234 14.68 11.75 -5.71
N ILE A 235 15.47 11.53 -4.67
CA ILE A 235 15.48 12.40 -3.48
C ILE A 235 15.91 13.81 -3.85
N ILE A 236 16.97 13.97 -4.65
CA ILE A 236 17.43 15.27 -5.15
C ILE A 236 16.36 15.94 -6.04
N LEU A 237 15.79 15.20 -7.00
CA LEU A 237 14.73 15.72 -7.89
C LEU A 237 13.48 16.18 -7.15
N SER A 238 13.21 15.62 -5.99
CA SER A 238 12.10 16.06 -5.13
C SER A 238 12.30 17.48 -4.60
N GLY A 239 13.55 17.90 -4.39
CA GLY A 239 13.94 19.17 -3.72
C GLY A 239 13.83 19.11 -2.19
N TYR A 240 13.69 17.91 -1.60
CA TYR A 240 13.52 17.73 -0.15
C TYR A 240 14.72 17.04 0.52
N GLU A 241 15.85 16.88 -0.16
CA GLU A 241 17.03 16.18 0.38
C GLU A 241 17.51 16.71 1.74
N ASN A 242 17.37 18.03 1.95
CA ASN A 242 17.77 18.69 3.21
C ASN A 242 16.66 18.76 4.26
N ASN A 243 15.47 18.19 3.97
CA ASN A 243 14.28 18.31 4.81
C ASN A 243 13.80 16.98 5.39
N LEU A 244 14.64 15.93 5.35
CA LEU A 244 14.32 14.58 5.80
C LEU A 244 14.79 14.33 7.25
N MET A 245 14.26 15.08 8.22
CA MET A 245 14.69 14.99 9.61
C MET A 245 14.37 13.64 10.28
N ALA A 246 13.36 12.94 9.82
CA ALA A 246 13.06 11.58 10.27
C ALA A 246 13.90 10.52 9.55
N GLY A 247 14.63 10.90 8.48
CA GLY A 247 15.51 10.02 7.74
C GLY A 247 14.78 9.13 6.73
N ALA A 248 15.29 7.92 6.53
CA ALA A 248 14.77 6.94 5.60
C ALA A 248 14.10 5.77 6.34
N ILE A 249 12.98 5.32 5.80
CA ILE A 249 12.30 4.11 6.20
C ILE A 249 12.35 3.15 5.02
N LEU A 250 12.96 1.97 5.21
CA LEU A 250 13.15 0.96 4.18
C LEU A 250 12.23 -0.22 4.45
N THR A 251 11.57 -0.73 3.42
CA THR A 251 10.66 -1.88 3.48
C THR A 251 10.71 -2.68 2.19
N GLY A 252 9.90 -3.74 2.09
CA GLY A 252 9.85 -4.63 0.93
C GLY A 252 10.82 -5.81 1.04
N GLY A 253 10.57 -6.86 0.27
CA GLY A 253 11.35 -8.11 0.34
C GLY A 253 12.84 -7.92 0.07
N ALA A 254 13.21 -7.09 -0.92
CA ALA A 254 14.61 -6.84 -1.26
C ALA A 254 15.33 -5.91 -0.25
N SER A 255 14.60 -5.33 0.72
CA SER A 255 15.23 -4.59 1.84
C SER A 255 16.00 -5.50 2.81
N ASN A 256 15.85 -6.82 2.70
CA ASN A 256 16.52 -7.80 3.54
C ASN A 256 17.96 -8.16 3.08
N ILE A 257 18.44 -7.57 2.00
CA ILE A 257 19.84 -7.77 1.56
C ILE A 257 20.78 -7.29 2.67
N ASN A 258 21.75 -8.13 3.02
CA ASN A 258 22.70 -7.80 4.08
C ASN A 258 23.45 -6.49 3.80
N LYS A 259 23.66 -5.69 4.83
CA LYS A 259 24.36 -4.38 4.77
C LYS A 259 23.71 -3.34 3.86
N LEU A 260 22.38 -3.47 3.58
CA LEU A 260 21.67 -2.49 2.78
C LEU A 260 21.63 -1.10 3.44
N GLU A 261 21.51 -1.04 4.76
CA GLU A 261 21.47 0.23 5.49
C GLU A 261 22.77 1.01 5.34
N GLU A 262 23.92 0.31 5.43
CA GLU A 262 25.24 0.89 5.23
C GLU A 262 25.43 1.40 3.79
N ALA A 263 25.06 0.57 2.81
CA ALA A 263 25.08 0.95 1.40
C ALA A 263 24.21 2.18 1.15
N PHE A 264 22.96 2.17 1.65
CA PHE A 264 22.01 3.27 1.54
C PHE A 264 22.56 4.56 2.15
N SER A 265 23.08 4.48 3.39
CA SER A 265 23.66 5.65 4.07
C SER A 265 24.82 6.26 3.30
N LYS A 266 25.69 5.43 2.74
CA LYS A 266 26.83 5.90 1.97
C LYS A 266 26.44 6.60 0.67
N ARG A 267 25.43 6.07 -0.04
CA ARG A 267 24.98 6.62 -1.32
C ARG A 267 24.09 7.85 -1.16
N THR A 268 23.12 7.82 -0.25
CA THR A 268 22.14 8.91 -0.06
C THR A 268 22.58 9.99 0.92
N LYS A 269 23.62 9.73 1.73
CA LYS A 269 24.09 10.58 2.86
C LYS A 269 23.08 10.68 4.01
N ILE A 270 22.02 9.89 4.00
CA ILE A 270 21.03 9.83 5.09
C ILE A 270 21.53 8.82 6.13
N GLN A 271 21.80 9.31 7.36
CA GLN A 271 22.34 8.48 8.44
C GLN A 271 21.25 7.80 9.27
N LYS A 272 20.08 8.44 9.39
CA LYS A 272 18.97 7.91 10.16
C LYS A 272 18.14 6.99 9.28
N ILE A 273 18.26 5.68 9.52
CA ILE A 273 17.57 4.64 8.76
C ILE A 273 16.79 3.75 9.70
N ARG A 274 15.58 3.35 9.30
CA ARG A 274 14.76 2.38 10.01
C ARG A 274 14.25 1.33 9.02
N LEU A 275 14.52 0.06 9.30
CA LEU A 275 13.91 -1.04 8.57
C LEU A 275 12.48 -1.28 9.09
N ALA A 276 11.49 -1.21 8.21
CA ALA A 276 10.11 -1.50 8.51
C ALA A 276 9.74 -2.90 8.01
N LYS A 277 10.03 -3.90 8.83
CA LYS A 277 9.76 -5.30 8.52
C LYS A 277 8.31 -5.71 8.75
N GLU A 278 7.56 -4.93 9.52
CA GLU A 278 6.16 -5.16 9.84
C GLU A 278 5.38 -3.85 9.72
N THR A 279 4.09 -3.95 9.45
CA THR A 279 3.15 -2.83 9.55
C THR A 279 2.72 -2.64 11.01
N GLN A 280 2.04 -1.54 11.31
CA GLN A 280 1.42 -1.31 12.63
C GLN A 280 0.18 -2.19 12.86
N TYR A 281 -0.24 -2.96 11.88
CA TYR A 281 -1.41 -3.84 11.94
C TYR A 281 -0.99 -5.29 12.25
N VAL A 282 -1.82 -5.97 13.04
CA VAL A 282 -1.61 -7.37 13.42
C VAL A 282 -2.71 -8.23 12.81
N ILE A 283 -2.33 -9.23 12.02
CA ILE A 283 -3.26 -10.26 11.53
C ILE A 283 -3.41 -11.34 12.61
N LYS A 284 -4.65 -11.70 12.93
CA LYS A 284 -4.95 -12.85 13.77
C LYS A 284 -5.24 -14.07 12.90
N GLY A 285 -4.65 -15.20 13.27
CA GLY A 285 -4.95 -16.49 12.61
C GLY A 285 -4.09 -16.83 11.39
N SER A 286 -3.07 -16.03 11.07
CA SER A 286 -2.06 -16.34 10.04
C SER A 286 -0.68 -15.88 10.50
N GLU A 287 0.33 -16.72 10.27
CA GLU A 287 1.73 -16.37 10.48
C GLU A 287 2.35 -16.02 9.12
N LEU A 288 2.39 -14.72 8.80
CA LEU A 288 3.12 -14.23 7.64
C LEU A 288 4.59 -13.95 8.02
N PRO A 289 5.53 -14.10 7.08
CA PRO A 289 6.92 -13.67 7.29
C PRO A 289 6.99 -12.20 7.71
N LYS A 290 7.81 -11.93 8.72
CA LYS A 290 8.04 -10.59 9.27
C LYS A 290 9.31 -9.98 8.67
N ASP A 291 9.33 -9.89 7.36
CA ASP A 291 10.47 -9.45 6.56
C ASP A 291 10.16 -8.27 5.64
N GLY A 292 8.95 -7.72 5.73
CA GLY A 292 8.49 -6.61 4.90
C GLY A 292 7.88 -7.01 3.56
N SER A 293 8.03 -8.25 3.11
CA SER A 293 7.54 -8.71 1.80
C SER A 293 6.01 -8.65 1.66
N TYR A 294 5.29 -8.79 2.78
CA TYR A 294 3.82 -8.74 2.83
C TYR A 294 3.24 -7.40 3.29
N ASN A 295 4.08 -6.39 3.53
CA ASN A 295 3.61 -5.13 4.09
C ASN A 295 2.57 -4.42 3.21
N THR A 296 2.72 -4.45 1.89
CA THR A 296 1.75 -3.88 0.95
C THR A 296 0.41 -4.63 0.99
N LEU A 297 0.45 -5.97 1.06
CA LEU A 297 -0.77 -6.78 1.20
C LEU A 297 -1.50 -6.46 2.51
N MET A 298 -0.75 -6.38 3.62
CA MET A 298 -1.28 -6.02 4.93
C MET A 298 -1.92 -4.64 4.94
N ALA A 299 -1.27 -3.69 4.28
CA ALA A 299 -1.75 -2.32 4.16
C ALA A 299 -3.07 -2.26 3.37
N LEU A 300 -3.17 -2.97 2.24
CA LEU A 300 -4.39 -3.05 1.45
C LEU A 300 -5.54 -3.68 2.22
N LEU A 301 -5.28 -4.76 2.97
CA LEU A 301 -6.30 -5.37 3.84
C LEU A 301 -6.78 -4.41 4.93
N ALA A 302 -5.86 -3.64 5.53
CA ALA A 302 -6.21 -2.67 6.57
C ALA A 302 -6.96 -1.45 6.02
N ALA A 303 -6.77 -1.09 4.75
CA ALA A 303 -7.51 -0.03 4.07
C ALA A 303 -8.94 -0.44 3.71
N GLY A 304 -9.22 -1.74 3.69
CA GLY A 304 -10.56 -2.28 3.39
C GLY A 304 -11.59 -1.87 4.42
N LYS A 305 -12.76 -1.41 3.96
CA LYS A 305 -13.88 -1.00 4.80
C LYS A 305 -15.00 -2.04 4.85
N GLU A 306 -15.07 -2.91 3.83
CA GLU A 306 -16.08 -3.95 3.72
C GLU A 306 -15.47 -5.34 3.96
N ASN A 307 -16.25 -6.24 4.57
CA ASN A 307 -15.88 -7.65 4.62
C ASN A 307 -16.18 -8.30 3.26
N CYS A 308 -15.15 -8.46 2.44
CA CYS A 308 -15.27 -9.09 1.11
C CYS A 308 -15.42 -10.62 1.15
N CYS A 309 -15.24 -11.26 2.31
CA CYS A 309 -15.52 -12.67 2.47
C CYS A 309 -17.03 -12.87 2.59
N LEU A 310 -17.57 -13.83 1.83
CA LEU A 310 -18.94 -14.30 2.06
C LEU A 310 -18.97 -14.86 3.48
N ALA A 311 -19.74 -14.24 4.37
CA ALA A 311 -20.07 -14.85 5.63
C ALA A 311 -20.78 -16.18 5.28
N ILE A 312 -20.12 -17.30 5.55
CA ILE A 312 -20.82 -18.59 5.60
C ILE A 312 -21.80 -18.38 6.77
N PRO A 313 -23.13 -18.39 6.52
CA PRO A 313 -24.05 -18.32 7.63
C PRO A 313 -23.66 -19.46 8.55
N GLU A 314 -23.34 -19.15 9.81
CA GLU A 314 -23.22 -20.19 10.82
C GLU A 314 -24.52 -20.99 10.74
N VAL A 315 -24.41 -22.23 10.28
CA VAL A 315 -25.50 -23.17 10.38
C VAL A 315 -25.65 -23.36 11.87
N ILE A 316 -26.57 -22.60 12.47
CA ILE A 316 -27.03 -22.86 13.82
C ILE A 316 -27.63 -24.25 13.70
N THR A 317 -26.82 -25.28 13.96
CA THR A 317 -27.35 -26.61 14.20
C THR A 317 -28.22 -26.47 15.41
N PRO A 318 -29.55 -26.66 15.29
CA PRO A 318 -30.41 -26.63 16.47
C PRO A 318 -29.84 -27.68 17.42
N GLU A 319 -29.54 -27.27 18.65
CA GLU A 319 -29.16 -28.22 19.68
C GLU A 319 -30.19 -29.38 19.67
N PRO A 320 -29.74 -30.64 19.74
CA PRO A 320 -30.68 -31.74 19.77
C PRO A 320 -31.62 -31.52 20.96
N ILE A 321 -32.92 -31.37 20.64
CA ILE A 321 -33.98 -31.28 21.62
C ILE A 321 -33.80 -32.52 22.50
N LYS A 322 -33.37 -32.31 23.75
CA LYS A 322 -33.42 -33.36 24.75
C LYS A 322 -34.86 -33.84 24.81
N GLU A 323 -35.12 -35.08 24.38
CA GLU A 323 -36.41 -35.74 24.60
C GLU A 323 -36.70 -35.73 26.10
N ILE A 324 -37.52 -34.77 26.53
CA ILE A 324 -38.13 -34.83 27.84
C ILE A 324 -39.19 -35.90 27.75
N GLY A 325 -38.93 -37.00 28.48
CA GLY A 325 -39.78 -38.15 28.51
C GLY A 325 -41.22 -37.75 28.83
N ARG A 326 -42.17 -38.24 28.02
CA ARG A 326 -43.59 -38.19 28.29
C ARG A 326 -43.87 -38.82 29.64
N LYS A 327 -44.16 -37.98 30.63
CA LYS A 327 -44.95 -38.34 31.80
C LYS A 327 -45.83 -37.13 32.16
N ASP A 328 -47.11 -37.33 31.91
CA ASP A 328 -48.27 -36.83 32.57
C ASP A 328 -48.22 -35.37 33.11
N ILE A 329 -48.70 -34.41 32.33
CA ILE A 329 -49.41 -33.29 32.89
C ILE A 329 -50.58 -32.96 31.93
N GLU A 330 -51.74 -33.48 32.21
CA GLU A 330 -53.00 -32.85 31.84
C GLU A 330 -53.07 -31.52 32.58
N GLY A 331 -53.23 -30.40 31.83
CA GLY A 331 -53.82 -29.19 32.39
C GLY A 331 -52.90 -28.01 32.67
N GLN A 332 -51.91 -27.67 31.80
CA GLN A 332 -51.44 -26.29 31.81
C GLN A 332 -51.31 -25.74 30.38
N LEU A 333 -52.22 -24.86 30.02
CA LEU A 333 -52.31 -24.20 28.70
C LEU A 333 -51.43 -22.95 28.57
N PHE A 334 -50.58 -22.66 29.55
CA PHE A 334 -49.75 -21.45 29.57
C PHE A 334 -48.30 -21.76 29.93
N THR A 335 -47.35 -21.08 29.28
CA THR A 335 -45.92 -21.08 29.66
C THR A 335 -45.73 -20.21 30.92
N MET A 336 -44.60 -20.33 31.63
CA MET A 336 -44.31 -19.54 32.84
C MET A 336 -44.35 -18.01 32.62
N ASP A 337 -44.36 -17.52 31.40
CA ASP A 337 -44.44 -16.10 31.03
C ASP A 337 -45.86 -15.64 30.61
N GLY A 338 -46.86 -16.49 30.71
CA GLY A 338 -48.29 -16.13 30.50
C GLY A 338 -48.71 -16.04 29.02
N GLU A 339 -47.90 -16.40 28.08
CA GLU A 339 -48.23 -16.42 26.65
C GLU A 339 -48.89 -17.74 26.23
N SER A 340 -49.95 -17.67 25.41
CA SER A 340 -50.63 -18.86 24.92
C SER A 340 -49.80 -19.56 23.82
N VAL A 341 -49.86 -20.90 23.77
CA VAL A 341 -49.18 -21.72 22.75
C VAL A 341 -49.56 -21.29 21.34
N GLU A 342 -50.75 -20.69 21.16
CA GLU A 342 -51.21 -20.14 19.87
C GLU A 342 -50.49 -18.84 19.50
N GLU A 343 -50.14 -18.00 20.45
CA GLU A 343 -49.41 -16.75 20.21
C GLU A 343 -47.95 -17.03 19.83
N ILE A 344 -47.32 -18.00 20.45
CA ILE A 344 -45.96 -18.47 20.10
C ILE A 344 -45.93 -19.04 18.68
N ARG A 345 -46.90 -19.87 18.29
CA ARG A 345 -47.02 -20.39 16.93
C ARG A 345 -47.25 -19.30 15.90
N LYS A 346 -48.06 -18.28 16.17
CA LYS A 346 -48.24 -17.13 15.26
C LYS A 346 -46.95 -16.31 15.08
N GLN A 347 -46.19 -16.13 16.16
CA GLN A 347 -44.91 -15.44 16.06
C GLN A 347 -43.88 -16.24 15.24
N GLU A 348 -43.81 -17.55 15.41
CA GLU A 348 -42.92 -18.41 14.62
C GLU A 348 -43.30 -18.46 13.14
N GLU A 349 -44.59 -18.50 12.80
CA GLU A 349 -45.04 -18.42 11.39
C GLU A 349 -44.72 -17.08 10.78
N LEU A 350 -44.89 -15.98 11.49
CA LEU A 350 -44.57 -14.63 11.04
C LEU A 350 -43.04 -14.46 10.80
N GLN A 351 -42.22 -15.02 11.67
CA GLN A 351 -40.76 -15.02 11.47
C GLN A 351 -40.33 -15.86 10.25
N ARG A 352 -40.97 -17.01 10.03
CA ARG A 352 -40.72 -17.83 8.84
C ARG A 352 -41.13 -17.15 7.54
N GLN A 353 -42.24 -16.39 7.55
CA GLN A 353 -42.67 -15.59 6.40
C GLN A 353 -41.67 -14.47 6.08
N ARG A 354 -41.24 -13.71 7.08
CA ARG A 354 -40.25 -12.64 6.94
C ARG A 354 -38.89 -13.17 6.43
N ALA A 355 -38.47 -14.35 6.92
CA ALA A 355 -37.25 -14.99 6.44
C ALA A 355 -37.35 -15.44 4.98
N LYS A 356 -38.54 -15.90 4.53
CA LYS A 356 -38.80 -16.26 3.12
C LYS A 356 -38.84 -15.03 2.22
N GLU A 357 -39.46 -13.94 2.64
CA GLU A 357 -39.51 -12.68 1.91
C GLU A 357 -38.12 -12.04 1.81
N ALA A 358 -37.32 -12.10 2.87
CA ALA A 358 -35.93 -11.64 2.83
C ALA A 358 -35.03 -12.49 1.90
N ALA A 359 -35.28 -13.79 1.82
CA ALA A 359 -34.56 -14.67 0.90
C ALA A 359 -34.94 -14.42 -0.57
N LEU A 360 -36.23 -14.11 -0.84
CA LEU A 360 -36.72 -13.78 -2.20
C LEU A 360 -36.27 -12.39 -2.68
N ALA A 361 -35.98 -11.47 -1.75
CA ALA A 361 -35.47 -10.14 -2.09
C ALA A 361 -33.93 -10.10 -2.30
N ALA A 362 -33.26 -11.22 -2.02
CA ALA A 362 -31.80 -11.38 -2.19
C ALA A 362 -31.43 -12.19 -3.46
N GLU A 363 -32.40 -12.71 -4.20
CA GLU A 363 -32.28 -13.21 -5.58
C GLU A 363 -32.59 -12.09 -6.59
#